data_7ab160aa9f82248df3bd8f4078239d58
#
_entry.id   7ab160aa9f82248df3bd8f4078239d58
#
_cell.length_a   1.000
_cell.length_b   1.000
_cell.length_c   1.000
_cell.angle_alpha   90.00
_cell.angle_beta   90.00
_cell.angle_gamma   90.00
#
_symmetry.space_group_name_H-M   'P 1'
#
loop_
_entity.id
_entity.type
_entity.pdbx_description
1 polymer ?
#
loop_
_entity_poly.entity_id
_entity_poly.type
_entity_poly.pdbx_seq_one_letter_code
_entity_poly.pdbx_strand_id
1 'polypeptide(L)'
;MANARTLYDKIWDDHVVDMQPDGTGLLYIDRHLVHEVTSPQAFEGLRMAGRQVRQPEKTLAVVDHNVPTTDRRHGIDDPESALQVDTLAKNAAEFGIEYYSELDMRQGVVHIVGPEQGFTLPGMTIVCGDSHTSTHGAFGSLAHGIGTSEVEHVLATQTLIQKKAKNMLVKVDGKIPAGVTAKDIVLAIIGKIGTAGGTGYVIEYAGEAIRALSMEGRMTVCNMSIEAGARAGLIAPDEITYKYIEGRPKAPKGEAWDMALGYWKTLHSDTDAYFDKVIELDAANLPPIVSWGSSPEDVISVEGVVPDPAEIADENRRESKKRALEYMGLQPGTKITDIKIDRAFIGSCTNGRIEDLRAAAAVIGNHKVAAGVSAMVVPGSGLVKEQAEEEGLDIIFKEAGFEWREPGCSMCLAMNADKLKPGERCASTSNRNFEGRQGHKGRTHLVSPAMAAAAAIAGHFVDIREWTTN
;
A
#
# COMPACT_ATOMS: atom_id res chain seq x y z
N MET A 1 6.61 24.40 30.73
CA MET A 1 6.11 23.03 30.44
C MET A 1 6.42 22.80 28.97
N ALA A 2 6.97 21.65 28.61
CA ALA A 2 7.16 21.32 27.20
C ALA A 2 5.76 21.24 26.55
N ASN A 3 5.62 21.80 25.33
CA ASN A 3 4.35 21.70 24.61
C ASN A 3 4.07 20.21 24.30
N ALA A 4 2.82 19.78 24.45
CA ALA A 4 2.37 18.46 24.05
C ALA A 4 2.61 18.26 22.52
N ARG A 5 3.17 17.10 22.15
CA ARG A 5 3.58 16.80 20.77
C ARG A 5 2.82 15.60 20.21
N THR A 6 2.49 15.66 18.92
CA THR A 6 1.98 14.50 18.17
C THR A 6 3.11 13.49 17.91
N LEU A 7 2.76 12.28 17.52
CA LEU A 7 3.74 11.28 17.05
C LEU A 7 4.59 11.84 15.90
N TYR A 8 3.94 12.51 14.94
CA TYR A 8 4.63 13.16 13.84
C TYR A 8 5.61 14.24 14.31
N ASP A 9 5.20 15.10 15.25
CA ASP A 9 6.09 16.15 15.79
C ASP A 9 7.32 15.54 16.46
N LYS A 10 7.17 14.47 17.24
CA LYS A 10 8.27 13.77 17.90
C LYS A 10 9.29 13.25 16.88
N ILE A 11 8.81 12.53 15.84
CA ILE A 11 9.70 11.97 14.81
C ILE A 11 10.35 13.10 14.00
N TRP A 12 9.60 14.12 13.62
CA TRP A 12 10.13 15.27 12.89
C TRP A 12 11.23 15.99 13.68
N ASP A 13 10.98 16.33 14.94
CA ASP A 13 11.90 17.09 15.78
C ASP A 13 13.20 16.30 16.04
N ASP A 14 13.11 14.96 16.15
CA ASP A 14 14.28 14.08 16.34
C ASP A 14 15.16 13.96 15.08
N HIS A 15 14.64 14.30 13.88
CA HIS A 15 15.34 14.13 12.60
C HIS A 15 15.67 15.44 11.89
N VAL A 16 15.13 16.57 12.33
CA VAL A 16 15.46 17.86 11.74
C VAL A 16 16.89 18.26 12.11
N VAL A 17 17.74 18.43 11.08
CA VAL A 17 19.15 18.80 11.21
C VAL A 17 19.31 20.33 11.23
N ASP A 18 18.52 21.00 10.40
CA ASP A 18 18.55 22.47 10.25
C ASP A 18 17.20 22.98 9.80
N MET A 19 16.83 24.19 10.24
CA MET A 19 15.60 24.87 9.85
C MET A 19 15.92 26.18 9.14
N GLN A 20 15.41 26.30 7.93
CA GLN A 20 15.59 27.52 7.13
C GLN A 20 14.58 28.61 7.55
N PRO A 21 14.89 29.90 7.31
CA PRO A 21 14.00 30.99 7.65
C PRO A 21 12.63 30.95 6.97
N ASP A 22 12.50 30.26 5.83
CA ASP A 22 11.24 30.08 5.09
C ASP A 22 10.36 28.93 5.65
N GLY A 23 10.83 28.26 6.72
CA GLY A 23 10.12 27.14 7.35
C GLY A 23 10.36 25.78 6.70
N THR A 24 11.30 25.69 5.76
CA THR A 24 11.79 24.37 5.27
C THR A 24 12.81 23.79 6.22
N GLY A 25 12.77 22.47 6.43
CA GLY A 25 13.72 21.73 7.26
C GLY A 25 14.60 20.83 6.42
N LEU A 26 15.87 20.71 6.80
CA LEU A 26 16.74 19.65 6.34
C LEU A 26 16.54 18.44 7.26
N LEU A 27 15.87 17.42 6.74
CA LEU A 27 15.49 16.22 7.48
C LEU A 27 16.52 15.12 7.24
N TYR A 28 17.05 14.49 8.29
CA TYR A 28 17.86 13.30 8.19
C TYR A 28 17.00 12.10 7.81
N ILE A 29 17.48 11.24 6.92
CA ILE A 29 16.79 10.04 6.45
C ILE A 29 17.52 8.80 6.96
N ASP A 30 16.81 7.97 7.75
CA ASP A 30 17.38 6.74 8.34
C ASP A 30 17.46 5.60 7.35
N ARG A 31 16.46 5.45 6.47
CA ARG A 31 16.38 4.34 5.54
C ARG A 31 15.94 4.81 4.16
N HIS A 32 16.56 4.25 3.15
CA HIS A 32 16.22 4.49 1.76
C HIS A 32 15.95 3.17 1.04
N LEU A 33 14.75 3.03 0.52
CA LEU A 33 14.37 1.92 -0.33
C LEU A 33 14.46 2.38 -1.79
N VAL A 34 15.08 1.59 -2.64
CA VAL A 34 15.21 1.91 -4.08
C VAL A 34 14.75 0.75 -4.94
N HIS A 35 14.13 1.06 -6.06
CA HIS A 35 13.67 0.09 -7.04
C HIS A 35 14.05 0.52 -8.46
N GLU A 36 13.81 -0.34 -9.45
CA GLU A 36 14.32 -0.19 -10.82
C GLU A 36 13.73 1.00 -11.59
N VAL A 37 12.52 1.48 -11.22
CA VAL A 37 11.81 2.48 -12.03
C VAL A 37 12.33 3.91 -11.79
N THR A 38 12.58 4.31 -10.54
CA THR A 38 12.88 5.70 -10.17
C THR A 38 14.35 5.94 -9.82
N SER A 39 15.19 4.92 -9.89
CA SER A 39 16.59 5.02 -9.47
C SER A 39 17.64 5.20 -10.58
N PRO A 40 17.43 4.81 -11.86
CA PRO A 40 18.48 4.88 -12.87
C PRO A 40 19.11 6.26 -13.04
N GLN A 41 18.28 7.29 -13.18
CA GLN A 41 18.74 8.67 -13.36
C GLN A 41 19.40 9.23 -12.09
N ALA A 42 18.97 8.79 -10.91
CA ALA A 42 19.57 9.21 -9.64
C ALA A 42 21.01 8.70 -9.52
N PHE A 43 21.26 7.44 -9.86
CA PHE A 43 22.61 6.88 -9.89
C PHE A 43 23.49 7.50 -10.97
N GLU A 44 22.92 7.79 -12.14
CA GLU A 44 23.65 8.51 -13.19
C GLU A 44 24.06 9.92 -12.74
N GLY A 45 23.19 10.65 -12.05
CA GLY A 45 23.50 11.94 -11.45
C GLY A 45 24.67 11.87 -10.46
N LEU A 46 24.71 10.82 -9.62
CA LEU A 46 25.85 10.58 -8.72
C LEU A 46 27.16 10.40 -9.47
N ARG A 47 27.18 9.58 -10.56
CA ARG A 47 28.37 9.37 -11.39
C ARG A 47 28.85 10.66 -12.03
N MET A 48 27.93 11.41 -12.65
CA MET A 48 28.26 12.69 -13.30
C MET A 48 28.83 13.71 -12.31
N ALA A 49 28.36 13.69 -11.07
CA ALA A 49 28.84 14.57 -10.00
C ALA A 49 30.08 14.03 -9.28
N GLY A 50 30.56 12.82 -9.61
CA GLY A 50 31.70 12.16 -8.93
C GLY A 50 31.40 11.84 -7.47
N ARG A 51 30.14 11.58 -7.13
CA ARG A 51 29.68 11.29 -5.75
C ARG A 51 29.48 9.81 -5.53
N GLN A 52 29.65 9.38 -4.30
CA GLN A 52 29.34 8.04 -3.82
C GLN A 52 28.03 8.05 -3.04
N VAL A 53 27.41 6.89 -2.87
CA VAL A 53 26.33 6.72 -1.91
C VAL A 53 26.89 6.88 -0.50
N ARG A 54 26.29 7.78 0.28
CA ARG A 54 26.81 8.17 1.59
C ARG A 54 26.81 7.05 2.61
N GLN A 55 25.71 6.27 2.66
CA GLN A 55 25.52 5.15 3.60
C GLN A 55 24.82 3.99 2.90
N PRO A 56 25.57 3.16 2.15
CA PRO A 56 24.99 2.03 1.40
C PRO A 56 24.23 1.05 2.30
N GLU A 57 24.69 0.85 3.54
CA GLU A 57 24.07 -0.05 4.54
C GLU A 57 22.68 0.43 5.03
N LYS A 58 22.33 1.68 4.80
CA LYS A 58 21.01 2.26 5.08
C LYS A 58 20.10 2.29 3.85
N THR A 59 20.58 1.76 2.73
CA THR A 59 19.86 1.66 1.47
C THR A 59 19.62 0.18 1.15
N LEU A 60 18.41 -0.16 0.71
CA LEU A 60 18.04 -1.50 0.25
C LEU A 60 17.43 -1.39 -1.14
N ALA A 61 17.99 -2.12 -2.10
CA ALA A 61 17.52 -2.18 -3.48
C ALA A 61 16.73 -3.46 -3.73
N VAL A 62 15.55 -3.32 -4.37
CA VAL A 62 14.66 -4.44 -4.70
C VAL A 62 14.05 -4.20 -6.09
N VAL A 63 13.88 -5.24 -6.89
CA VAL A 63 13.11 -5.18 -8.14
C VAL A 63 11.69 -5.67 -7.90
N ASP A 64 10.68 -4.90 -8.32
CA ASP A 64 9.28 -5.24 -8.03
C ASP A 64 8.25 -4.80 -9.09
N HIS A 65 8.55 -3.76 -9.89
CA HIS A 65 7.60 -3.19 -10.85
C HIS A 65 7.64 -3.85 -12.22
N ASN A 66 8.84 -4.03 -12.77
CA ASN A 66 9.08 -4.52 -14.14
C ASN A 66 9.38 -6.03 -14.20
N VAL A 67 9.26 -6.73 -13.08
CA VAL A 67 9.48 -8.17 -13.04
C VAL A 67 8.24 -8.93 -13.51
N PRO A 68 8.39 -9.99 -14.33
CA PRO A 68 7.29 -10.88 -14.67
C PRO A 68 6.76 -11.59 -13.43
N THR A 69 5.47 -11.85 -13.40
CA THR A 69 4.83 -12.71 -12.38
C THR A 69 4.60 -14.14 -12.88
N THR A 70 5.06 -14.45 -14.09
CA THR A 70 5.22 -15.79 -14.66
C THR A 70 6.60 -16.35 -14.35
N ASP A 71 6.95 -17.50 -14.91
CA ASP A 71 8.29 -18.08 -14.74
C ASP A 71 9.36 -17.13 -15.30
N ARG A 72 10.19 -16.62 -14.39
CA ARG A 72 11.24 -15.63 -14.70
C ARG A 72 12.65 -16.22 -14.79
N ARG A 73 12.78 -17.57 -14.68
CA ARG A 73 14.07 -18.27 -14.83
C ARG A 73 14.67 -18.16 -16.21
N HIS A 74 13.87 -17.81 -17.20
CA HIS A 74 14.28 -17.59 -18.60
C HIS A 74 14.55 -16.12 -18.93
N GLY A 75 14.54 -15.21 -17.92
CA GLY A 75 14.75 -13.78 -18.08
C GLY A 75 13.47 -13.01 -18.29
N ILE A 76 13.61 -11.75 -18.68
CA ILE A 76 12.53 -10.79 -18.89
C ILE A 76 12.42 -10.51 -20.39
N ASP A 77 11.27 -10.85 -21.00
CA ASP A 77 11.06 -10.75 -22.44
C ASP A 77 10.99 -9.29 -22.93
N ASP A 78 10.43 -8.38 -22.12
CA ASP A 78 10.36 -6.97 -22.46
C ASP A 78 11.73 -6.31 -22.30
N PRO A 79 12.34 -5.77 -23.39
CA PRO A 79 13.70 -5.25 -23.35
C PRO A 79 13.87 -4.02 -22.45
N GLU A 80 12.83 -3.19 -22.31
CA GLU A 80 12.86 -2.00 -21.46
C GLU A 80 12.85 -2.40 -19.99
N SER A 81 11.98 -3.33 -19.63
CA SER A 81 11.91 -3.91 -18.29
C SER A 81 13.22 -4.61 -17.91
N ALA A 82 13.77 -5.43 -18.81
CA ALA A 82 15.07 -6.10 -18.63
C ALA A 82 16.19 -5.08 -18.39
N LEU A 83 16.25 -4.01 -19.21
CA LEU A 83 17.26 -2.96 -19.05
C LEU A 83 17.17 -2.25 -17.70
N GLN A 84 15.96 -1.95 -17.20
CA GLN A 84 15.77 -1.29 -15.92
C GLN A 84 16.21 -2.18 -14.76
N VAL A 85 15.83 -3.46 -14.77
CA VAL A 85 16.24 -4.47 -13.79
C VAL A 85 17.77 -4.63 -13.76
N ASP A 86 18.39 -4.84 -14.93
CA ASP A 86 19.83 -4.96 -15.09
C ASP A 86 20.57 -3.68 -14.63
N THR A 87 20.00 -2.52 -14.89
CA THR A 87 20.59 -1.24 -14.49
C THR A 87 20.60 -1.10 -12.96
N LEU A 88 19.50 -1.49 -12.27
CA LEU A 88 19.49 -1.48 -10.81
C LEU A 88 20.51 -2.45 -10.22
N ALA A 89 20.65 -3.66 -10.77
CA ALA A 89 21.63 -4.64 -10.33
C ALA A 89 23.07 -4.10 -10.46
N LYS A 90 23.41 -3.48 -11.60
CA LYS A 90 24.71 -2.83 -11.83
C LYS A 90 24.95 -1.68 -10.86
N ASN A 91 23.97 -0.82 -10.65
CA ASN A 91 24.06 0.31 -9.73
C ASN A 91 24.27 -0.17 -8.28
N ALA A 92 23.49 -1.16 -7.84
CA ALA A 92 23.64 -1.71 -6.50
C ALA A 92 25.04 -2.30 -6.26
N ALA A 93 25.56 -3.04 -7.23
CA ALA A 93 26.91 -3.60 -7.16
C ALA A 93 28.01 -2.51 -7.15
N GLU A 94 27.88 -1.48 -8.01
CA GLU A 94 28.85 -0.38 -8.10
C GLU A 94 28.91 0.44 -6.81
N PHE A 95 27.76 0.73 -6.21
CA PHE A 95 27.68 1.58 -5.01
C PHE A 95 27.64 0.81 -3.68
N GLY A 96 27.79 -0.53 -3.73
CA GLY A 96 27.84 -1.37 -2.54
C GLY A 96 26.55 -1.47 -1.77
N ILE A 97 25.40 -1.38 -2.46
CA ILE A 97 24.06 -1.45 -1.89
C ILE A 97 23.59 -2.91 -1.86
N GLU A 98 22.96 -3.34 -0.76
CA GLU A 98 22.29 -4.64 -0.69
C GLU A 98 21.15 -4.70 -1.69
N TYR A 99 21.10 -5.79 -2.48
CA TYR A 99 20.18 -5.94 -3.60
C TYR A 99 19.50 -7.30 -3.57
N TYR A 100 18.18 -7.31 -3.73
CA TYR A 100 17.38 -8.52 -3.93
C TYR A 100 16.92 -8.58 -5.38
N SER A 101 17.54 -9.50 -6.13
CA SER A 101 17.21 -9.74 -7.53
C SER A 101 15.87 -10.46 -7.67
N GLU A 102 15.37 -10.54 -8.89
CA GLU A 102 14.12 -11.24 -9.23
C GLU A 102 14.14 -12.75 -8.90
N LEU A 103 15.30 -13.33 -8.67
CA LEU A 103 15.48 -14.74 -8.28
C LEU A 103 15.80 -14.92 -6.81
N ASP A 104 15.97 -13.84 -6.04
CA ASP A 104 16.20 -13.92 -4.58
C ASP A 104 14.87 -14.25 -3.87
N MET A 105 14.88 -15.21 -2.96
CA MET A 105 13.70 -15.57 -2.16
C MET A 105 13.16 -14.39 -1.34
N ARG A 106 13.98 -13.41 -1.01
CA ARG A 106 13.58 -12.19 -0.29
C ARG A 106 12.99 -11.11 -1.20
N GLN A 107 13.02 -11.33 -2.52
CA GLN A 107 12.45 -10.39 -3.49
C GLN A 107 10.93 -10.29 -3.33
N GLY A 108 10.40 -9.14 -3.61
CA GLY A 108 8.98 -8.84 -3.57
C GLY A 108 8.74 -7.35 -3.68
N VAL A 109 7.50 -6.95 -3.48
CA VAL A 109 7.12 -5.55 -3.45
C VAL A 109 7.88 -4.82 -2.35
N VAL A 110 8.56 -3.73 -2.68
CA VAL A 110 9.49 -3.02 -1.80
C VAL A 110 8.87 -2.66 -0.44
N HIS A 111 7.58 -2.32 -0.40
CA HIS A 111 6.84 -1.97 0.82
C HIS A 111 6.37 -3.19 1.63
N ILE A 112 6.60 -4.40 1.15
CA ILE A 112 6.44 -5.66 1.88
C ILE A 112 7.81 -6.13 2.37
N VAL A 113 8.81 -6.08 1.51
CA VAL A 113 10.18 -6.52 1.81
C VAL A 113 10.79 -5.73 2.97
N GLY A 114 10.66 -4.39 2.98
CA GLY A 114 11.19 -3.56 4.06
C GLY A 114 10.71 -3.99 5.46
N PRO A 115 9.40 -4.11 5.70
CA PRO A 115 8.84 -4.68 6.92
C PRO A 115 9.30 -6.11 7.22
N GLU A 116 9.24 -7.02 6.25
CA GLU A 116 9.61 -8.43 6.43
C GLU A 116 11.06 -8.61 6.86
N GLN A 117 11.95 -7.79 6.36
CA GLN A 117 13.35 -7.82 6.73
C GLN A 117 13.65 -7.12 8.06
N GLY A 118 12.68 -6.43 8.67
CA GLY A 118 12.93 -5.57 9.84
C GLY A 118 13.78 -4.34 9.49
N PHE A 119 13.77 -3.94 8.22
CA PHE A 119 14.41 -2.71 7.75
C PHE A 119 13.60 -1.47 8.14
N THR A 120 12.28 -1.65 8.29
CA THR A 120 11.33 -0.66 8.80
C THR A 120 11.22 -0.78 10.30
N LEU A 121 11.57 0.28 11.04
CA LEU A 121 11.53 0.30 12.51
C LEU A 121 10.85 1.57 13.02
N PRO A 122 10.17 1.53 14.18
CA PRO A 122 9.48 2.68 14.76
C PRO A 122 10.40 3.89 14.97
N GLY A 123 9.86 5.08 14.75
CA GLY A 123 10.56 6.34 14.96
C GLY A 123 11.53 6.73 13.83
N MET A 124 11.73 5.90 12.82
CA MET A 124 12.62 6.19 11.70
C MET A 124 11.95 7.06 10.63
N THR A 125 12.77 7.78 9.87
CA THR A 125 12.43 8.39 8.59
C THR A 125 12.78 7.44 7.45
N ILE A 126 11.82 7.17 6.56
CA ILE A 126 11.97 6.21 5.45
C ILE A 126 11.49 6.84 4.14
N VAL A 127 12.31 6.75 3.10
CA VAL A 127 11.95 7.25 1.77
C VAL A 127 12.14 6.19 0.69
N CYS A 128 11.39 6.34 -0.39
CA CYS A 128 11.48 5.54 -1.61
C CYS A 128 10.95 6.35 -2.78
N GLY A 129 11.37 6.05 -3.99
CA GLY A 129 10.84 6.64 -5.21
C GLY A 129 9.42 6.16 -5.59
N ASP A 130 8.62 5.74 -4.61
CA ASP A 130 7.24 5.26 -4.75
C ASP A 130 6.31 5.92 -3.73
N SER A 131 5.12 6.32 -4.18
CA SER A 131 4.14 7.02 -3.33
C SER A 131 3.63 6.18 -2.16
N HIS A 132 3.56 4.84 -2.30
CA HIS A 132 3.08 3.95 -1.26
C HIS A 132 4.11 3.64 -0.15
N THR A 133 5.22 4.37 -0.13
CA THR A 133 6.16 4.39 1.01
C THR A 133 5.45 4.73 2.32
N SER A 134 4.30 5.42 2.27
CA SER A 134 3.44 5.64 3.43
C SER A 134 3.05 4.36 4.19
N THR A 135 3.13 3.18 3.55
CA THR A 135 2.91 1.86 4.19
C THR A 135 3.72 1.68 5.46
N HIS A 136 4.97 2.14 5.47
CA HIS A 136 5.89 1.98 6.60
C HIS A 136 5.45 2.77 7.84
N GLY A 137 4.57 3.75 7.69
CA GLY A 137 3.96 4.48 8.81
C GLY A 137 3.12 3.61 9.74
N ALA A 138 2.71 2.41 9.32
CA ALA A 138 2.09 1.40 10.16
C ALA A 138 2.95 0.97 11.35
N PHE A 139 4.26 1.19 11.27
CA PHE A 139 5.25 0.92 12.31
C PHE A 139 5.56 2.15 13.18
N GLY A 140 4.89 3.28 12.96
CA GLY A 140 5.27 4.54 13.59
C GLY A 140 6.54 5.14 13.00
N SER A 141 6.79 4.92 11.70
CA SER A 141 7.90 5.52 10.95
C SER A 141 7.37 6.67 10.10
N LEU A 142 8.06 7.79 10.05
CA LEU A 142 7.74 8.87 9.12
C LEU A 142 8.22 8.47 7.72
N ALA A 143 7.30 7.98 6.92
CA ALA A 143 7.61 7.38 5.63
C ALA A 143 6.81 8.01 4.49
N HIS A 144 7.48 8.40 3.42
CA HIS A 144 6.82 9.01 2.25
C HIS A 144 7.61 8.85 0.96
N GLY A 145 6.87 8.92 -0.15
CA GLY A 145 7.44 8.90 -1.49
C GLY A 145 8.21 10.18 -1.83
N ILE A 146 9.24 10.04 -2.65
CA ILE A 146 10.10 11.13 -3.15
C ILE A 146 10.30 11.03 -4.66
N GLY A 147 10.61 12.14 -5.30
CA GLY A 147 10.92 12.18 -6.73
C GLY A 147 12.35 11.72 -7.05
N THR A 148 12.63 11.42 -8.31
CA THR A 148 13.94 10.90 -8.76
C THR A 148 15.12 11.80 -8.37
N SER A 149 14.99 13.12 -8.47
CA SER A 149 16.03 14.07 -8.04
C SER A 149 16.24 14.07 -6.52
N GLU A 150 15.19 13.81 -5.75
CA GLU A 150 15.29 13.65 -4.31
C GLU A 150 15.93 12.30 -3.95
N VAL A 151 15.70 11.23 -4.75
CA VAL A 151 16.41 9.94 -4.60
C VAL A 151 17.91 10.16 -4.72
N GLU A 152 18.38 10.88 -5.76
CA GLU A 152 19.79 11.25 -5.91
C GLU A 152 20.31 12.02 -4.69
N HIS A 153 19.56 13.03 -4.24
CA HIS A 153 19.93 13.85 -3.09
C HIS A 153 20.10 13.00 -1.81
N VAL A 154 19.16 12.13 -1.51
CA VAL A 154 19.22 11.25 -0.34
C VAL A 154 20.36 10.25 -0.43
N LEU A 155 20.61 9.65 -1.59
CA LEU A 155 21.76 8.76 -1.80
C LEU A 155 23.08 9.49 -1.52
N ALA A 156 23.21 10.74 -1.97
CA ALA A 156 24.42 11.54 -1.82
C ALA A 156 24.63 12.07 -0.40
N THR A 157 23.56 12.41 0.32
CA THR A 157 23.65 13.25 1.54
C THR A 157 23.03 12.62 2.78
N GLN A 158 22.17 11.63 2.62
CA GLN A 158 21.31 11.06 3.67
C GLN A 158 20.34 12.08 4.28
N THR A 159 20.01 13.13 3.54
CA THR A 159 19.10 14.19 3.98
C THR A 159 18.09 14.54 2.89
N LEU A 160 17.01 15.19 3.31
CA LEU A 160 15.95 15.65 2.41
C LEU A 160 15.44 17.02 2.86
N ILE A 161 15.24 17.94 1.92
CA ILE A 161 14.64 19.24 2.20
C ILE A 161 13.12 19.10 2.16
N GLN A 162 12.44 19.36 3.28
CA GLN A 162 11.00 19.20 3.40
C GLN A 162 10.37 20.35 4.19
N LYS A 163 9.15 20.73 3.83
CA LYS A 163 8.32 21.58 4.66
C LYS A 163 7.52 20.75 5.64
N LYS A 164 7.52 21.13 6.92
CA LYS A 164 6.73 20.42 7.95
C LYS A 164 5.25 20.43 7.55
N ALA A 165 4.63 19.25 7.49
CA ALA A 165 3.20 19.11 7.22
C ALA A 165 2.37 19.45 8.46
N LYS A 166 1.06 19.66 8.25
CA LYS A 166 0.08 19.78 9.34
C LYS A 166 -0.27 18.41 9.90
N ASN A 167 -0.76 18.38 11.13
CA ASN A 167 -1.22 17.18 11.82
C ASN A 167 -2.72 16.93 11.58
N MET A 168 -3.08 15.75 11.09
CA MET A 168 -4.47 15.30 11.01
C MET A 168 -4.64 14.03 11.83
N LEU A 169 -5.65 13.99 12.68
CA LEU A 169 -6.08 12.78 13.40
C LEU A 169 -7.28 12.16 12.66
N VAL A 170 -7.19 10.89 12.32
CA VAL A 170 -8.32 10.07 11.91
C VAL A 170 -8.57 9.02 13.00
N LYS A 171 -9.62 9.24 13.80
CA LYS A 171 -10.00 8.37 14.90
C LYS A 171 -11.08 7.41 14.44
N VAL A 172 -10.82 6.11 14.55
CA VAL A 172 -11.77 5.06 14.19
C VAL A 172 -12.05 4.23 15.43
N ASP A 173 -13.23 4.39 15.97
CA ASP A 173 -13.70 3.67 17.15
C ASP A 173 -14.75 2.61 16.79
N GLY A 174 -15.11 1.77 17.75
CA GLY A 174 -16.06 0.70 17.58
C GLY A 174 -15.43 -0.63 17.11
N LYS A 175 -16.14 -1.71 17.41
CA LYS A 175 -15.70 -3.07 17.03
C LYS A 175 -15.95 -3.29 15.54
N ILE A 176 -14.93 -3.71 14.82
CA ILE A 176 -15.01 -4.04 13.39
C ILE A 176 -15.97 -5.22 13.20
N PRO A 177 -17.03 -5.09 12.35
CA PRO A 177 -17.95 -6.17 12.06
C PRO A 177 -17.27 -7.34 11.30
N ALA A 178 -17.84 -8.54 11.42
CA ALA A 178 -17.42 -9.66 10.60
C ALA A 178 -17.58 -9.33 9.09
N GLY A 179 -16.63 -9.73 8.27
CA GLY A 179 -16.61 -9.44 6.83
C GLY A 179 -16.09 -8.05 6.46
N VAL A 180 -15.84 -7.17 7.43
CA VAL A 180 -15.22 -5.86 7.24
C VAL A 180 -13.72 -5.96 7.55
N THR A 181 -12.89 -5.36 6.72
CA THR A 181 -11.44 -5.41 6.81
C THR A 181 -10.81 -4.01 6.92
N ALA A 182 -9.52 -3.94 7.10
CA ALA A 182 -8.76 -2.69 7.05
C ALA A 182 -8.93 -1.95 5.70
N LYS A 183 -9.14 -2.70 4.60
CA LYS A 183 -9.41 -2.14 3.28
C LYS A 183 -10.73 -1.36 3.26
N ASP A 184 -11.76 -1.91 3.86
CA ASP A 184 -13.08 -1.26 3.94
C ASP A 184 -12.99 0.02 4.80
N ILE A 185 -12.26 -0.05 5.92
CA ILE A 185 -12.03 1.12 6.79
C ILE A 185 -11.35 2.26 6.02
N VAL A 186 -10.24 1.98 5.35
CA VAL A 186 -9.50 3.04 4.64
C VAL A 186 -10.27 3.57 3.43
N LEU A 187 -11.01 2.73 2.71
CA LEU A 187 -11.91 3.15 1.63
C LEU A 187 -13.03 4.05 2.16
N ALA A 188 -13.63 3.71 3.31
CA ALA A 188 -14.64 4.55 3.96
C ALA A 188 -14.06 5.92 4.39
N ILE A 189 -12.82 5.94 4.91
CA ILE A 189 -12.11 7.18 5.25
C ILE A 189 -11.93 8.04 3.99
N ILE A 190 -11.40 7.46 2.90
CA ILE A 190 -11.17 8.18 1.65
C ILE A 190 -12.50 8.68 1.05
N GLY A 191 -13.54 7.86 1.07
CA GLY A 191 -14.88 8.27 0.65
C GLY A 191 -15.44 9.45 1.45
N LYS A 192 -15.12 9.50 2.75
CA LYS A 192 -15.56 10.58 3.66
C LYS A 192 -14.82 11.89 3.45
N ILE A 193 -13.49 11.84 3.29
CA ILE A 193 -12.66 13.06 3.22
C ILE A 193 -12.30 13.49 1.80
N GLY A 194 -12.47 12.59 0.82
CA GLY A 194 -12.07 12.79 -0.58
C GLY A 194 -10.57 12.57 -0.82
N THR A 195 -10.19 12.46 -2.10
CA THR A 195 -8.79 12.25 -2.53
C THR A 195 -7.85 13.45 -2.29
N ALA A 196 -8.39 14.62 -1.97
CA ALA A 196 -7.63 15.82 -1.62
C ALA A 196 -7.76 16.18 -0.12
N GLY A 197 -8.52 15.43 0.66
CA GLY A 197 -8.85 15.74 2.04
C GLY A 197 -7.67 15.79 3.00
N GLY A 198 -6.62 15.03 2.69
CA GLY A 198 -5.36 14.95 3.42
C GLY A 198 -4.21 15.80 2.86
N THR A 199 -4.46 16.61 1.82
CA THR A 199 -3.41 17.40 1.18
C THR A 199 -2.76 18.38 2.15
N GLY A 200 -1.44 18.29 2.30
CA GLY A 200 -0.66 19.10 3.23
C GLY A 200 -0.62 18.57 4.67
N TYR A 201 -1.17 17.38 4.91
CA TYR A 201 -1.19 16.73 6.21
C TYR A 201 -0.34 15.45 6.24
N VAL A 202 0.14 15.13 7.43
CA VAL A 202 0.44 13.75 7.86
C VAL A 202 -0.76 13.28 8.67
N ILE A 203 -1.31 12.10 8.35
CA ILE A 203 -2.46 11.52 9.03
C ILE A 203 -1.97 10.57 10.12
N GLU A 204 -2.36 10.80 11.36
CA GLU A 204 -2.25 9.82 12.43
C GLU A 204 -3.58 9.08 12.55
N TYR A 205 -3.54 7.75 12.42
CA TYR A 205 -4.70 6.89 12.64
C TYR A 205 -4.69 6.36 14.07
N ALA A 206 -5.81 6.53 14.76
CA ALA A 206 -5.99 6.11 16.14
C ALA A 206 -7.41 5.57 16.38
N GLY A 207 -7.70 5.19 17.60
CA GLY A 207 -8.99 4.64 18.00
C GLY A 207 -8.95 3.12 18.23
N GLU A 208 -10.05 2.60 18.77
CA GLU A 208 -10.16 1.19 19.16
C GLU A 208 -10.00 0.25 17.96
N ALA A 209 -10.69 0.56 16.85
CA ALA A 209 -10.65 -0.24 15.63
C ALA A 209 -9.23 -0.31 15.04
N ILE A 210 -8.49 0.81 15.01
CA ILE A 210 -7.12 0.85 14.49
C ILE A 210 -6.16 0.03 15.37
N ARG A 211 -6.28 0.14 16.71
CA ARG A 211 -5.45 -0.63 17.63
C ARG A 211 -5.70 -2.14 17.53
N ALA A 212 -6.94 -2.53 17.21
CA ALA A 212 -7.32 -3.94 17.04
C ALA A 212 -6.82 -4.57 15.72
N LEU A 213 -6.36 -3.77 14.76
CA LEU A 213 -5.82 -4.29 13.49
C LEU A 213 -4.50 -5.03 13.71
N SER A 214 -4.30 -6.10 12.93
CA SER A 214 -2.99 -6.72 12.71
C SER A 214 -2.01 -5.74 12.04
N MET A 215 -0.73 -6.09 11.99
CA MET A 215 0.23 -5.26 11.26
C MET A 215 -0.11 -5.16 9.76
N GLU A 216 -0.57 -6.24 9.17
CA GLU A 216 -1.02 -6.29 7.77
C GLU A 216 -2.19 -5.32 7.54
N GLY A 217 -3.17 -5.30 8.43
CA GLY A 217 -4.27 -4.34 8.38
C GLY A 217 -3.80 -2.90 8.55
N ARG A 218 -2.88 -2.63 9.48
CA ARG A 218 -2.28 -1.29 9.69
C ARG A 218 -1.50 -0.84 8.45
N MET A 219 -0.73 -1.76 7.82
CA MET A 219 -0.03 -1.47 6.58
C MET A 219 -1.00 -1.13 5.45
N THR A 220 -2.14 -1.81 5.35
CA THR A 220 -3.19 -1.47 4.37
C THR A 220 -3.74 -0.06 4.58
N VAL A 221 -4.03 0.34 5.82
CA VAL A 221 -4.52 1.69 6.14
C VAL A 221 -3.48 2.76 5.79
N CYS A 222 -2.23 2.58 6.24
CA CYS A 222 -1.16 3.54 5.96
C CYS A 222 -0.76 3.58 4.48
N ASN A 223 -0.80 2.43 3.78
CA ASN A 223 -0.57 2.35 2.33
C ASN A 223 -1.47 3.31 1.57
N MET A 224 -2.76 3.31 1.87
CA MET A 224 -3.75 4.10 1.15
C MET A 224 -3.92 5.54 1.69
N SER A 225 -3.08 6.01 2.60
CA SER A 225 -3.08 7.41 3.04
C SER A 225 -2.81 8.39 1.90
N ILE A 226 -1.99 7.98 0.94
CA ILE A 226 -1.66 8.79 -0.23
C ILE A 226 -2.87 8.97 -1.17
N GLU A 227 -3.84 8.02 -1.15
CA GLU A 227 -5.08 8.11 -1.92
C GLU A 227 -6.03 9.18 -1.36
N ALA A 228 -5.87 9.53 -0.09
CA ALA A 228 -6.51 10.69 0.52
C ALA A 228 -5.75 12.02 0.28
N GLY A 229 -4.64 11.99 -0.46
CA GLY A 229 -3.77 13.14 -0.72
C GLY A 229 -2.79 13.48 0.41
N ALA A 230 -2.70 12.64 1.46
CA ALA A 230 -1.81 12.88 2.58
C ALA A 230 -0.33 12.68 2.21
N ARG A 231 0.57 13.38 2.92
CA ARG A 231 2.02 13.20 2.75
C ARG A 231 2.49 11.84 3.28
N ALA A 232 1.93 11.41 4.42
CA ALA A 232 2.21 10.14 5.07
C ALA A 232 1.01 9.73 5.94
N GLY A 233 0.96 8.45 6.32
CA GLY A 233 0.07 7.94 7.35
C GLY A 233 0.91 7.37 8.48
N LEU A 234 0.47 7.51 9.73
CA LEU A 234 1.15 7.02 10.93
C LEU A 234 0.18 6.25 11.82
N ILE A 235 0.66 5.18 12.42
CA ILE A 235 0.02 4.50 13.54
C ILE A 235 1.07 4.37 14.65
N ALA A 236 0.72 4.78 15.86
CA ALA A 236 1.61 4.64 17.01
C ALA A 236 1.98 3.16 17.22
N PRO A 237 3.27 2.82 17.38
CA PRO A 237 3.69 1.45 17.60
C PRO A 237 3.24 0.95 18.98
N ASP A 238 2.87 -0.31 19.04
CA ASP A 238 2.42 -1.00 20.26
C ASP A 238 2.92 -2.45 20.29
N GLU A 239 2.43 -3.25 21.22
CA GLU A 239 2.85 -4.65 21.39
C GLU A 239 2.65 -5.50 20.11
N ILE A 240 1.64 -5.19 19.27
CA ILE A 240 1.43 -5.86 17.98
C ILE A 240 2.60 -5.53 17.05
N THR A 241 3.00 -4.26 17.01
CA THR A 241 4.14 -3.78 16.21
C THR A 241 5.44 -4.42 16.68
N TYR A 242 5.71 -4.43 17.99
CA TYR A 242 6.94 -4.98 18.54
C TYR A 242 7.05 -6.48 18.27
N LYS A 243 5.98 -7.23 18.47
CA LYS A 243 5.92 -8.66 18.16
C LYS A 243 6.16 -8.96 16.68
N TYR A 244 5.69 -8.10 15.77
CA TYR A 244 5.94 -8.28 14.33
C TYR A 244 7.41 -8.08 13.97
N ILE A 245 8.10 -7.13 14.62
CA ILE A 245 9.50 -6.78 14.34
C ILE A 245 10.47 -7.78 15.00
N GLU A 246 10.11 -8.33 16.15
CA GLU A 246 10.98 -9.21 16.94
C GLU A 246 11.50 -10.38 16.11
N GLY A 247 12.82 -10.59 16.16
CA GLY A 247 13.47 -11.70 15.46
C GLY A 247 13.70 -11.49 13.95
N ARG A 248 13.21 -10.40 13.35
CA ARG A 248 13.46 -10.10 11.93
C ARG A 248 14.95 -9.90 11.64
N PRO A 249 15.42 -10.23 10.40
CA PRO A 249 16.86 -10.24 10.08
C PRO A 249 17.61 -8.95 10.44
N LYS A 250 17.01 -7.79 10.15
CA LYS A 250 17.62 -6.45 10.37
C LYS A 250 17.08 -5.73 11.62
N ALA A 251 16.24 -6.38 12.41
CA ALA A 251 15.78 -5.86 13.69
C ALA A 251 16.91 -5.83 14.72
N PRO A 252 16.90 -4.88 15.66
CA PRO A 252 17.84 -4.89 16.78
C PRO A 252 17.78 -6.20 17.57
N LYS A 253 18.88 -6.59 18.20
CA LYS A 253 19.00 -7.84 18.98
C LYS A 253 19.65 -7.57 20.34
N GLY A 254 19.30 -8.38 21.35
CA GLY A 254 19.86 -8.29 22.70
C GLY A 254 19.66 -6.90 23.32
N GLU A 255 20.70 -6.32 23.90
CA GLU A 255 20.63 -5.01 24.55
C GLU A 255 20.15 -3.89 23.61
N ALA A 256 20.51 -3.97 22.32
CA ALA A 256 20.04 -2.99 21.35
C ALA A 256 18.51 -3.09 21.12
N TRP A 257 17.92 -4.28 21.25
CA TRP A 257 16.47 -4.46 21.24
C TRP A 257 15.81 -3.80 22.46
N ASP A 258 16.36 -4.03 23.67
CA ASP A 258 15.81 -3.46 24.89
C ASP A 258 15.87 -1.92 24.87
N MET A 259 16.96 -1.35 24.38
CA MET A 259 17.10 0.09 24.18
C MET A 259 16.08 0.64 23.17
N ALA A 260 15.96 -0.04 22.02
CA ALA A 260 15.01 0.35 20.98
C ALA A 260 13.56 0.27 21.49
N LEU A 261 13.20 -0.80 22.19
CA LEU A 261 11.87 -0.97 22.77
C LEU A 261 11.55 0.13 23.80
N GLY A 262 12.55 0.53 24.63
CA GLY A 262 12.43 1.65 25.55
C GLY A 262 12.08 2.96 24.84
N TYR A 263 12.73 3.24 23.71
CA TYR A 263 12.43 4.41 22.86
C TYR A 263 11.07 4.28 22.15
N TRP A 264 10.79 3.14 21.54
CA TRP A 264 9.55 2.93 20.78
C TRP A 264 8.28 3.11 21.62
N LYS A 265 8.34 2.76 22.90
CA LYS A 265 7.23 2.96 23.86
C LYS A 265 6.92 4.45 24.11
N THR A 266 7.81 5.37 23.74
CA THR A 266 7.57 6.82 23.82
C THR A 266 6.90 7.39 22.57
N LEU A 267 6.84 6.62 21.49
CA LEU A 267 6.33 7.04 20.19
C LEU A 267 4.81 6.94 20.10
N HIS A 268 4.13 7.84 20.75
CA HIS A 268 2.69 8.09 20.67
C HIS A 268 2.43 9.58 20.86
N SER A 269 1.33 10.07 20.38
CA SER A 269 0.90 11.44 20.63
C SER A 269 0.59 11.67 22.10
N ASP A 270 1.04 12.79 22.64
CA ASP A 270 0.73 13.18 24.01
C ASP A 270 -0.79 13.43 24.14
N THR A 271 -1.35 13.28 25.36
CA THR A 271 -2.80 13.35 25.58
C THR A 271 -3.40 14.67 25.11
N ASP A 272 -2.67 15.78 25.31
CA ASP A 272 -3.11 17.13 24.94
C ASP A 272 -2.47 17.62 23.63
N ALA A 273 -1.98 16.71 22.78
CA ALA A 273 -1.38 17.08 21.51
C ALA A 273 -2.41 17.72 20.58
N TYR A 274 -1.99 18.80 19.92
CA TYR A 274 -2.84 19.53 18.98
C TYR A 274 -2.81 18.92 17.58
N PHE A 275 -4.00 18.71 17.04
CA PHE A 275 -4.20 18.34 15.65
C PHE A 275 -4.92 19.45 14.90
N ASP A 276 -4.41 19.84 13.73
CA ASP A 276 -5.03 20.86 12.86
C ASP A 276 -6.40 20.42 12.33
N LYS A 277 -6.63 19.11 12.21
CA LYS A 277 -7.88 18.53 11.76
C LYS A 277 -8.13 17.18 12.44
N VAL A 278 -9.36 16.95 12.85
CA VAL A 278 -9.80 15.68 13.44
C VAL A 278 -10.97 15.14 12.62
N ILE A 279 -10.88 13.87 12.27
CA ILE A 279 -11.94 13.11 11.59
C ILE A 279 -12.28 11.91 12.46
N GLU A 280 -13.55 11.68 12.67
CA GLU A 280 -14.05 10.53 13.43
C GLU A 280 -14.86 9.60 12.52
N LEU A 281 -14.68 8.29 12.71
CA LEU A 281 -15.40 7.24 12.00
C LEU A 281 -15.80 6.17 13.02
N ASP A 282 -17.04 5.70 12.94
CA ASP A 282 -17.53 4.55 13.69
C ASP A 282 -17.41 3.28 12.83
N ALA A 283 -16.53 2.37 13.23
CA ALA A 283 -16.34 1.11 12.53
C ALA A 283 -17.47 0.10 12.79
N ALA A 284 -18.22 0.25 13.88
CA ALA A 284 -19.23 -0.75 14.26
C ALA A 284 -20.37 -0.90 13.25
N ASN A 285 -20.60 0.14 12.43
CA ASN A 285 -21.65 0.17 11.43
C ASN A 285 -21.11 0.16 9.98
N LEU A 286 -19.82 -0.09 9.79
CA LEU A 286 -19.25 -0.16 8.45
C LEU A 286 -19.68 -1.44 7.72
N PRO A 287 -20.19 -1.34 6.48
CA PRO A 287 -20.37 -2.49 5.60
C PRO A 287 -19.09 -2.77 4.81
N PRO A 288 -18.98 -3.92 4.14
CA PRO A 288 -18.00 -4.12 3.07
C PRO A 288 -18.17 -3.06 1.98
N ILE A 289 -17.06 -2.52 1.51
CA ILE A 289 -17.01 -1.36 0.60
C ILE A 289 -16.54 -1.78 -0.80
N VAL A 290 -17.16 -1.20 -1.83
CA VAL A 290 -16.78 -1.37 -3.24
C VAL A 290 -16.61 0.00 -3.88
N SER A 291 -15.54 0.22 -4.64
CA SER A 291 -15.46 1.42 -5.48
C SER A 291 -16.30 1.23 -6.75
N TRP A 292 -17.15 2.22 -7.08
CA TRP A 292 -18.03 2.18 -8.25
C TRP A 292 -17.54 3.06 -9.41
N GLY A 293 -16.69 4.05 -9.14
CA GLY A 293 -16.18 4.99 -10.12
C GLY A 293 -14.68 4.82 -10.41
N SER A 294 -14.07 5.83 -10.98
CA SER A 294 -12.68 5.86 -11.40
C SER A 294 -11.75 6.58 -10.42
N SER A 295 -12.17 6.70 -9.16
CA SER A 295 -11.41 7.30 -8.06
C SER A 295 -11.59 6.48 -6.77
N PRO A 296 -10.57 6.39 -5.91
CA PRO A 296 -10.71 5.73 -4.60
C PRO A 296 -11.74 6.38 -3.66
N GLU A 297 -12.18 7.61 -3.93
CA GLU A 297 -13.28 8.27 -3.20
C GLU A 297 -14.68 7.84 -3.66
N ASP A 298 -14.77 7.22 -4.86
CA ASP A 298 -16.03 6.77 -5.44
C ASP A 298 -16.44 5.42 -4.86
N VAL A 299 -16.76 5.38 -3.59
CA VAL A 299 -17.04 4.16 -2.83
C VAL A 299 -18.45 4.14 -2.29
N ILE A 300 -18.96 2.92 -2.12
CA ILE A 300 -20.27 2.67 -1.55
C ILE A 300 -20.30 1.28 -0.88
N SER A 301 -21.29 1.06 -0.01
CA SER A 301 -21.60 -0.27 0.52
C SER A 301 -21.90 -1.27 -0.61
N VAL A 302 -21.47 -2.51 -0.43
CA VAL A 302 -21.83 -3.61 -1.34
C VAL A 302 -23.34 -3.79 -1.52
N GLU A 303 -24.15 -3.42 -0.50
CA GLU A 303 -25.62 -3.44 -0.54
C GLU A 303 -26.21 -2.24 -1.29
N GLY A 304 -25.38 -1.26 -1.63
CA GLY A 304 -25.81 0.00 -2.24
C GLY A 304 -26.10 -0.10 -3.74
N VAL A 305 -26.43 1.06 -4.27
CA VAL A 305 -26.65 1.25 -5.71
C VAL A 305 -25.73 2.34 -6.22
N VAL A 306 -25.34 2.25 -7.47
CA VAL A 306 -24.51 3.27 -8.14
C VAL A 306 -25.22 4.62 -8.04
N PRO A 307 -24.58 5.66 -7.48
CA PRO A 307 -25.20 6.97 -7.27
C PRO A 307 -25.61 7.66 -8.57
N ASP A 308 -26.64 8.50 -8.51
CA ASP A 308 -27.02 9.35 -9.63
C ASP A 308 -26.26 10.69 -9.54
N PRO A 309 -25.39 11.00 -10.52
CA PRO A 309 -24.72 12.29 -10.58
C PRO A 309 -25.66 13.49 -10.61
N ALA A 310 -26.90 13.33 -11.07
CA ALA A 310 -27.90 14.40 -11.10
C ALA A 310 -28.24 14.94 -9.69
N GLU A 311 -28.06 14.13 -8.65
CA GLU A 311 -28.27 14.53 -7.26
C GLU A 311 -27.15 15.38 -6.67
N ILE A 312 -26.00 15.51 -7.38
CA ILE A 312 -24.84 16.27 -6.92
C ILE A 312 -25.01 17.76 -7.26
N ALA A 313 -25.04 18.61 -6.24
CA ALA A 313 -25.26 20.05 -6.41
C ALA A 313 -24.08 20.74 -7.11
N ASP A 314 -22.83 20.37 -6.78
CA ASP A 314 -21.62 20.93 -7.38
C ASP A 314 -21.45 20.45 -8.82
N GLU A 315 -21.41 21.39 -9.77
CA GLU A 315 -21.36 21.10 -11.20
C GLU A 315 -20.09 20.38 -11.62
N ASN A 316 -18.94 20.76 -11.10
CA ASN A 316 -17.68 20.12 -11.45
C ASN A 316 -17.62 18.68 -10.94
N ARG A 317 -18.08 18.45 -9.72
CA ARG A 317 -18.20 17.09 -9.16
C ARG A 317 -19.21 16.26 -9.95
N ARG A 318 -20.36 16.83 -10.30
CA ARG A 318 -21.39 16.16 -11.10
C ARG A 318 -20.83 15.69 -12.45
N GLU A 319 -20.16 16.57 -13.19
CA GLU A 319 -19.55 16.21 -14.48
C GLU A 319 -18.43 15.18 -14.33
N SER A 320 -17.62 15.29 -13.28
CA SER A 320 -16.60 14.27 -12.97
C SER A 320 -17.22 12.88 -12.72
N LYS A 321 -18.34 12.81 -11.96
CA LYS A 321 -18.99 11.54 -11.67
C LYS A 321 -19.76 10.97 -12.88
N LYS A 322 -20.32 11.81 -13.75
CA LYS A 322 -20.86 11.37 -15.05
C LYS A 322 -19.78 10.70 -15.91
N ARG A 323 -18.62 11.35 -16.04
CA ARG A 323 -17.48 10.78 -16.79
C ARG A 323 -17.00 9.47 -16.18
N ALA A 324 -16.95 9.38 -14.85
CA ALA A 324 -16.59 8.14 -14.16
C ALA A 324 -17.57 7.00 -14.48
N LEU A 325 -18.89 7.26 -14.48
CA LEU A 325 -19.91 6.28 -14.85
C LEU A 325 -19.79 5.85 -16.31
N GLU A 326 -19.57 6.79 -17.22
CA GLU A 326 -19.34 6.51 -18.64
C GLU A 326 -18.11 5.60 -18.82
N TYR A 327 -16.99 5.94 -18.21
CA TYR A 327 -15.77 5.13 -18.25
C TYR A 327 -16.00 3.74 -17.67
N MET A 328 -16.63 3.64 -16.51
CA MET A 328 -16.94 2.38 -15.85
C MET A 328 -18.08 1.60 -16.55
N GLY A 329 -18.79 2.23 -17.49
CA GLY A 329 -19.92 1.60 -18.18
C GLY A 329 -21.03 1.17 -17.22
N LEU A 330 -21.34 2.04 -16.25
CA LEU A 330 -22.38 1.83 -15.24
C LEU A 330 -23.52 2.84 -15.42
N GLN A 331 -24.72 2.44 -14.99
CA GLN A 331 -25.88 3.33 -14.96
C GLN A 331 -26.22 3.67 -13.51
N PRO A 332 -26.70 4.89 -13.22
CA PRO A 332 -27.27 5.23 -11.93
C PRO A 332 -28.34 4.22 -11.51
N GLY A 333 -28.38 3.89 -10.23
CA GLY A 333 -29.35 2.93 -9.68
C GLY A 333 -28.99 1.45 -9.88
N THR A 334 -27.90 1.12 -10.61
CA THR A 334 -27.42 -0.25 -10.72
C THR A 334 -27.01 -0.75 -9.32
N LYS A 335 -27.53 -1.89 -8.88
CA LYS A 335 -27.08 -2.51 -7.62
C LYS A 335 -25.63 -2.98 -7.77
N ILE A 336 -24.83 -2.77 -6.73
CA ILE A 336 -23.43 -3.23 -6.75
C ILE A 336 -23.35 -4.73 -6.98
N THR A 337 -24.24 -5.51 -6.38
CA THR A 337 -24.32 -6.97 -6.55
C THR A 337 -24.74 -7.44 -7.95
N ASP A 338 -25.29 -6.56 -8.80
CA ASP A 338 -25.60 -6.89 -10.19
C ASP A 338 -24.43 -6.64 -11.16
N ILE A 339 -23.35 -6.03 -10.67
CA ILE A 339 -22.17 -5.70 -11.48
C ILE A 339 -21.33 -6.97 -11.69
N LYS A 340 -21.30 -7.46 -12.91
CA LYS A 340 -20.47 -8.61 -13.33
C LYS A 340 -19.02 -8.21 -13.48
N ILE A 341 -18.12 -9.17 -13.25
CA ILE A 341 -16.67 -9.00 -13.43
C ILE A 341 -16.14 -9.96 -14.49
N ASP A 342 -15.07 -9.58 -15.15
CA ASP A 342 -14.30 -10.40 -16.10
C ASP A 342 -13.00 -10.92 -15.48
N ARG A 343 -12.48 -10.18 -14.49
CA ARG A 343 -11.20 -10.44 -13.85
C ARG A 343 -11.29 -10.29 -12.34
N ALA A 344 -10.45 -11.05 -11.61
CA ALA A 344 -10.19 -10.82 -10.19
C ALA A 344 -8.68 -10.78 -9.96
N PHE A 345 -8.22 -9.79 -9.19
CA PHE A 345 -6.83 -9.61 -8.83
C PHE A 345 -6.65 -9.51 -7.32
N ILE A 346 -5.88 -10.43 -6.75
CA ILE A 346 -5.49 -10.44 -5.34
C ILE A 346 -3.98 -10.29 -5.26
N GLY A 347 -3.50 -9.20 -4.66
CA GLY A 347 -2.07 -8.87 -4.63
C GLY A 347 -1.81 -7.41 -4.33
N SER A 348 -0.70 -6.89 -4.79
CA SER A 348 -0.15 -5.54 -4.63
C SER A 348 0.46 -5.25 -3.23
N CYS A 349 1.13 -4.11 -3.10
CA CYS A 349 1.64 -3.63 -1.80
C CYS A 349 0.53 -3.42 -0.76
N THR A 350 -0.72 -3.28 -1.19
CA THR A 350 -1.87 -3.06 -0.30
C THR A 350 -2.33 -4.36 0.35
N ASN A 351 -2.52 -5.43 -0.44
CA ASN A 351 -3.14 -6.68 0.01
C ASN A 351 -2.50 -7.93 -0.65
N GLY A 352 -1.18 -8.03 -0.59
CA GLY A 352 -0.44 -9.21 -1.04
C GLY A 352 0.29 -9.95 0.08
N ARG A 353 -0.09 -9.72 1.36
CA ARG A 353 0.54 -10.34 2.53
C ARG A 353 -0.14 -11.63 2.90
N ILE A 354 0.48 -12.41 3.77
CA ILE A 354 -0.02 -13.75 4.13
C ILE A 354 -1.45 -13.73 4.70
N GLU A 355 -1.82 -12.73 5.51
CA GLU A 355 -3.19 -12.61 6.03
C GLU A 355 -4.21 -12.35 4.93
N ASP A 356 -3.84 -11.56 3.91
CA ASP A 356 -4.70 -11.26 2.76
C ASP A 356 -4.99 -12.54 1.96
N LEU A 357 -3.95 -13.37 1.76
CA LEU A 357 -4.08 -14.65 1.06
C LEU A 357 -4.92 -15.65 1.87
N ARG A 358 -4.71 -15.73 3.19
CA ARG A 358 -5.53 -16.55 4.07
C ARG A 358 -7.00 -16.13 4.05
N ALA A 359 -7.26 -14.81 4.12
CA ALA A 359 -8.63 -14.28 4.09
C ALA A 359 -9.33 -14.61 2.76
N ALA A 360 -8.63 -14.50 1.63
CA ALA A 360 -9.15 -14.86 0.32
C ALA A 360 -9.38 -16.39 0.20
N ALA A 361 -8.42 -17.20 0.64
CA ALA A 361 -8.53 -18.67 0.60
C ALA A 361 -9.68 -19.20 1.46
N ALA A 362 -9.92 -18.58 2.63
CA ALA A 362 -11.02 -18.96 3.52
C ALA A 362 -12.41 -18.80 2.88
N VAL A 363 -12.56 -17.89 1.93
CA VAL A 363 -13.80 -17.65 1.19
C VAL A 363 -14.03 -18.66 0.08
N ILE A 364 -12.96 -19.22 -0.46
CA ILE A 364 -13.03 -20.14 -1.61
C ILE A 364 -13.73 -21.45 -1.24
N GLY A 365 -13.37 -22.07 -0.11
CA GLY A 365 -13.93 -23.37 0.26
C GLY A 365 -13.80 -24.40 -0.88
N ASN A 366 -14.91 -25.01 -1.26
CA ASN A 366 -14.98 -25.96 -2.37
C ASN A 366 -15.41 -25.34 -3.72
N HIS A 367 -15.56 -24.02 -3.77
CA HIS A 367 -16.02 -23.33 -4.96
C HIS A 367 -14.96 -23.22 -6.05
N LYS A 368 -15.42 -22.95 -7.26
CA LYS A 368 -14.56 -22.70 -8.43
C LYS A 368 -14.81 -21.29 -8.97
N VAL A 369 -13.81 -20.71 -9.60
CA VAL A 369 -13.96 -19.44 -10.34
C VAL A 369 -15.08 -19.56 -11.37
N ALA A 370 -15.94 -18.55 -11.44
CA ALA A 370 -17.08 -18.52 -12.35
C ALA A 370 -16.64 -18.63 -13.81
N ALA A 371 -17.44 -19.31 -14.62
CA ALA A 371 -17.16 -19.40 -16.05
C ALA A 371 -17.08 -18.01 -16.68
N GLY A 372 -16.00 -17.75 -17.43
CA GLY A 372 -15.74 -16.47 -18.07
C GLY A 372 -14.96 -15.46 -17.21
N VAL A 373 -14.72 -15.75 -15.93
CA VAL A 373 -13.85 -14.94 -15.08
C VAL A 373 -12.42 -15.53 -15.10
N SER A 374 -11.42 -14.65 -15.21
CA SER A 374 -10.00 -15.00 -15.02
C SER A 374 -9.52 -14.39 -13.71
N ALA A 375 -9.05 -15.21 -12.80
CA ALA A 375 -8.64 -14.79 -11.47
C ALA A 375 -7.16 -15.09 -11.24
N MET A 376 -6.43 -14.16 -10.61
CA MET A 376 -5.03 -14.33 -10.28
C MET A 376 -4.72 -13.92 -8.85
N VAL A 377 -3.75 -14.60 -8.26
CA VAL A 377 -3.18 -14.29 -6.95
C VAL A 377 -1.68 -14.06 -7.10
N VAL A 378 -1.22 -12.92 -6.64
CA VAL A 378 0.18 -12.52 -6.68
C VAL A 378 0.66 -12.28 -5.25
N PRO A 379 1.41 -13.22 -4.66
CA PRO A 379 2.04 -13.01 -3.36
C PRO A 379 2.93 -11.77 -3.36
N GLY A 380 2.98 -11.05 -2.25
CA GLY A 380 3.69 -9.79 -2.19
C GLY A 380 5.21 -9.92 -2.12
N SER A 381 5.72 -11.08 -1.69
CA SER A 381 7.15 -11.41 -1.65
C SER A 381 7.37 -12.90 -1.82
N GLY A 382 8.62 -13.31 -2.09
CA GLY A 382 9.01 -14.71 -2.12
C GLY A 382 8.79 -15.40 -0.78
N LEU A 383 9.03 -14.70 0.33
CA LEU A 383 8.79 -15.23 1.68
C LEU A 383 7.29 -15.42 1.95
N VAL A 384 6.42 -14.51 1.51
CA VAL A 384 4.96 -14.71 1.59
C VAL A 384 4.55 -15.89 0.72
N LYS A 385 5.12 -16.03 -0.48
CA LYS A 385 4.82 -17.15 -1.39
C LYS A 385 5.21 -18.48 -0.76
N GLU A 386 6.43 -18.58 -0.24
CA GLU A 386 6.93 -19.79 0.45
C GLU A 386 6.01 -20.16 1.63
N GLN A 387 5.70 -19.21 2.50
CA GLN A 387 4.79 -19.44 3.62
C GLN A 387 3.39 -19.88 3.16
N ALA A 388 2.85 -19.25 2.13
CA ALA A 388 1.53 -19.62 1.58
C ALA A 388 1.53 -21.04 0.99
N GLU A 389 2.61 -21.45 0.33
CA GLU A 389 2.80 -22.80 -0.21
C GLU A 389 2.97 -23.83 0.93
N GLU A 390 3.72 -23.52 1.99
CA GLU A 390 3.82 -24.36 3.19
C GLU A 390 2.47 -24.57 3.89
N GLU A 391 1.61 -23.55 3.89
CA GLU A 391 0.25 -23.60 4.42
C GLU A 391 -0.76 -24.28 3.46
N GLY A 392 -0.36 -24.59 2.22
CA GLY A 392 -1.21 -25.19 1.18
C GLY A 392 -2.23 -24.23 0.57
N LEU A 393 -2.06 -22.91 0.74
CA LEU A 393 -2.97 -21.91 0.18
C LEU A 393 -2.92 -21.90 -1.35
N ASP A 394 -1.76 -22.14 -1.94
CA ASP A 394 -1.56 -22.23 -3.39
C ASP A 394 -2.39 -23.37 -4.00
N ILE A 395 -2.52 -24.49 -3.28
CA ILE A 395 -3.34 -25.64 -3.70
C ILE A 395 -4.82 -25.21 -3.75
N ILE A 396 -5.32 -24.53 -2.71
CA ILE A 396 -6.70 -24.03 -2.65
C ILE A 396 -6.98 -23.10 -3.83
N PHE A 397 -6.09 -22.14 -4.11
CA PHE A 397 -6.25 -21.20 -5.22
C PHE A 397 -6.21 -21.90 -6.58
N LYS A 398 -5.23 -22.76 -6.81
CA LYS A 398 -5.06 -23.51 -8.08
C LYS A 398 -6.25 -24.43 -8.35
N GLU A 399 -6.70 -25.18 -7.34
CA GLU A 399 -7.86 -26.05 -7.47
C GLU A 399 -9.14 -25.27 -7.73
N ALA A 400 -9.29 -24.06 -7.17
CA ALA A 400 -10.40 -23.17 -7.47
C ALA A 400 -10.35 -22.55 -8.88
N GLY A 401 -9.20 -22.61 -9.55
CA GLY A 401 -9.00 -22.06 -10.89
C GLY A 401 -8.38 -20.65 -10.92
N PHE A 402 -7.76 -20.21 -9.81
CA PHE A 402 -6.93 -19.01 -9.81
C PHE A 402 -5.54 -19.32 -10.37
N GLU A 403 -4.97 -18.35 -11.08
CA GLU A 403 -3.57 -18.38 -11.46
C GLU A 403 -2.70 -17.99 -10.25
N TRP A 404 -1.82 -18.89 -9.83
CA TRP A 404 -0.84 -18.65 -8.77
C TRP A 404 0.44 -18.10 -9.39
N ARG A 405 0.84 -16.90 -9.01
CA ARG A 405 1.87 -16.13 -9.68
C ARG A 405 3.14 -15.97 -8.85
N GLU A 406 4.22 -15.51 -9.50
CA GLU A 406 5.44 -15.07 -8.84
C GLU A 406 5.28 -13.66 -8.23
N PRO A 407 6.03 -13.32 -7.15
CA PRO A 407 5.89 -12.05 -6.44
C PRO A 407 6.24 -10.83 -7.29
N GLY A 408 5.48 -9.74 -7.14
CA GLY A 408 5.72 -8.46 -7.81
C GLY A 408 4.51 -7.53 -7.75
N CYS A 409 4.63 -6.35 -8.32
CA CYS A 409 3.54 -5.37 -8.39
C CYS A 409 2.41 -5.78 -9.33
N SER A 410 2.71 -6.58 -10.38
CA SER A 410 1.72 -7.14 -11.30
C SER A 410 0.74 -6.09 -11.84
N MET A 411 -0.56 -6.42 -11.82
CA MET A 411 -1.64 -5.52 -12.30
C MET A 411 -1.78 -4.23 -11.49
N CYS A 412 -1.16 -4.07 -10.33
CA CYS A 412 -1.32 -2.84 -9.54
C CYS A 412 -0.94 -1.59 -10.34
N LEU A 413 0.11 -1.66 -11.16
CA LEU A 413 0.60 -0.59 -12.03
C LEU A 413 0.54 -0.94 -13.52
N ALA A 414 0.39 -2.22 -13.86
CA ALA A 414 0.36 -2.74 -15.24
C ALA A 414 1.61 -2.36 -16.06
N MET A 415 2.79 -2.32 -15.43
CA MET A 415 4.08 -2.09 -16.10
C MET A 415 4.67 -3.37 -16.70
N ASN A 416 4.11 -4.52 -16.37
CA ASN A 416 4.47 -5.84 -16.92
C ASN A 416 3.36 -6.38 -17.84
N ALA A 417 3.39 -7.67 -18.16
CA ALA A 417 2.40 -8.32 -19.04
C ALA A 417 1.00 -8.43 -18.42
N ASP A 418 0.87 -8.30 -17.08
CA ASP A 418 -0.39 -8.43 -16.36
C ASP A 418 -1.22 -7.14 -16.52
N LYS A 419 -2.12 -7.14 -17.51
CA LYS A 419 -2.95 -5.97 -17.86
C LYS A 419 -4.39 -6.38 -18.15
N LEU A 420 -5.32 -5.47 -17.84
CA LEU A 420 -6.69 -5.56 -18.31
C LEU A 420 -6.76 -5.22 -19.80
N LYS A 421 -7.61 -5.94 -20.51
CA LYS A 421 -8.01 -5.58 -21.88
C LYS A 421 -9.02 -4.43 -21.83
N PRO A 422 -9.13 -3.63 -22.91
CA PRO A 422 -10.15 -2.58 -23.00
C PRO A 422 -11.56 -3.09 -22.70
N GLY A 423 -12.21 -2.47 -21.72
CA GLY A 423 -13.55 -2.82 -21.30
C GLY A 423 -13.66 -3.93 -20.25
N GLU A 424 -12.59 -4.72 -20.01
CA GLU A 424 -12.60 -5.71 -18.93
C GLU A 424 -12.80 -5.04 -17.56
N ARG A 425 -13.58 -5.67 -16.72
CA ARG A 425 -13.93 -5.24 -15.37
C ARG A 425 -13.27 -6.13 -14.34
N CYS A 426 -12.55 -5.54 -13.40
CA CYS A 426 -11.77 -6.25 -12.40
C CYS A 426 -12.23 -5.95 -10.96
N ALA A 427 -12.49 -6.99 -10.17
CA ALA A 427 -12.50 -6.90 -8.72
C ALA A 427 -11.05 -6.99 -8.22
N SER A 428 -10.53 -5.91 -7.61
CA SER A 428 -9.11 -5.75 -7.37
C SER A 428 -8.79 -5.34 -5.95
N THR A 429 -7.77 -5.94 -5.36
CA THR A 429 -7.23 -5.54 -4.07
C THR A 429 -6.16 -4.45 -4.16
N SER A 430 -5.91 -3.91 -5.35
CA SER A 430 -4.97 -2.78 -5.52
C SER A 430 -5.43 -1.52 -4.77
N ASN A 431 -4.61 -0.48 -4.79
CA ASN A 431 -4.85 0.76 -4.06
C ASN A 431 -5.48 1.86 -4.92
N ARG A 432 -5.33 1.80 -6.24
CA ARG A 432 -5.78 2.83 -7.19
C ARG A 432 -6.60 2.23 -8.32
N ASN A 433 -7.61 2.99 -8.77
CA ASN A 433 -8.53 2.60 -9.82
C ASN A 433 -8.80 3.70 -10.85
N PHE A 434 -7.92 4.70 -10.97
CA PHE A 434 -8.09 5.72 -12.00
C PHE A 434 -8.03 5.14 -13.42
N GLU A 435 -8.53 5.90 -14.37
CA GLU A 435 -8.64 5.48 -15.77
C GLU A 435 -7.30 4.95 -16.33
N GLY A 436 -7.29 3.72 -16.81
CA GLY A 436 -6.12 3.06 -17.39
C GLY A 436 -5.11 2.48 -16.40
N ARG A 437 -5.31 2.59 -15.07
CA ARG A 437 -4.34 2.14 -14.06
C ARG A 437 -3.91 0.68 -14.21
N GLN A 438 -4.86 -0.22 -14.43
CA GLN A 438 -4.58 -1.66 -14.62
C GLN A 438 -4.57 -2.11 -16.08
N GLY A 439 -4.56 -1.15 -17.01
CA GLY A 439 -4.57 -1.39 -18.46
C GLY A 439 -5.47 -0.38 -19.18
N HIS A 440 -5.15 -0.10 -20.44
CA HIS A 440 -5.89 0.89 -21.26
C HIS A 440 -7.38 0.55 -21.31
N LYS A 441 -8.24 1.50 -20.87
CA LYS A 441 -9.69 1.33 -20.75
C LYS A 441 -10.15 0.17 -19.87
N GLY A 442 -9.29 -0.35 -18.99
CA GLY A 442 -9.65 -1.32 -17.96
C GLY A 442 -10.50 -0.65 -16.87
N ARG A 443 -11.46 -1.40 -16.33
CA ARG A 443 -12.43 -0.94 -15.32
C ARG A 443 -12.15 -1.61 -13.99
N THR A 444 -11.60 -0.87 -13.03
CA THR A 444 -11.17 -1.44 -11.75
C THR A 444 -12.09 -1.04 -10.62
N HIS A 445 -12.55 -2.01 -9.86
CA HIS A 445 -13.26 -1.83 -8.60
C HIS A 445 -12.36 -2.27 -7.44
N LEU A 446 -12.12 -1.36 -6.50
CA LEU A 446 -11.33 -1.65 -5.29
C LEU A 446 -12.22 -2.36 -4.27
N VAL A 447 -11.72 -3.49 -3.77
CA VAL A 447 -12.40 -4.34 -2.77
C VAL A 447 -11.38 -4.99 -1.84
N SER A 448 -11.85 -5.58 -0.74
CA SER A 448 -11.02 -6.42 0.14
C SER A 448 -10.65 -7.76 -0.51
N PRO A 449 -9.60 -8.45 -0.01
CA PRO A 449 -9.19 -9.77 -0.54
C PRO A 449 -10.32 -10.81 -0.54
N ALA A 450 -11.08 -10.88 0.56
CA ALA A 450 -12.23 -11.78 0.67
C ALA A 450 -13.32 -11.46 -0.36
N MET A 451 -13.62 -10.17 -0.57
CA MET A 451 -14.57 -9.70 -1.58
C MET A 451 -14.09 -10.00 -3.00
N ALA A 452 -12.80 -9.85 -3.29
CA ALA A 452 -12.24 -10.18 -4.61
C ALA A 452 -12.36 -11.68 -4.90
N ALA A 453 -12.06 -12.53 -3.92
CA ALA A 453 -12.20 -13.99 -4.05
C ALA A 453 -13.67 -14.39 -4.24
N ALA A 454 -14.58 -13.87 -3.43
CA ALA A 454 -16.02 -14.13 -3.55
C ALA A 454 -16.58 -13.67 -4.91
N ALA A 455 -16.17 -12.50 -5.38
CA ALA A 455 -16.57 -11.99 -6.70
C ALA A 455 -16.03 -12.86 -7.84
N ALA A 456 -14.82 -13.40 -7.72
CA ALA A 456 -14.27 -14.33 -8.72
C ALA A 456 -15.11 -15.63 -8.83
N ILE A 457 -15.60 -16.13 -7.71
CA ILE A 457 -16.43 -17.32 -7.65
C ILE A 457 -17.85 -17.05 -8.14
N ALA A 458 -18.45 -15.95 -7.73
CA ALA A 458 -19.83 -15.59 -8.11
C ALA A 458 -19.94 -15.02 -9.55
N GLY A 459 -18.84 -14.46 -10.09
CA GLY A 459 -18.85 -13.72 -11.36
C GLY A 459 -19.41 -12.30 -11.26
N HIS A 460 -19.75 -11.84 -10.07
CA HIS A 460 -20.26 -10.50 -9.73
C HIS A 460 -19.94 -10.17 -8.27
N PHE A 461 -20.13 -8.91 -7.86
CA PHE A 461 -19.94 -8.55 -6.46
C PHE A 461 -21.02 -9.18 -5.57
N VAL A 462 -20.60 -9.60 -4.38
CA VAL A 462 -21.47 -10.24 -3.37
C VAL A 462 -21.16 -9.66 -1.98
N ASP A 463 -22.13 -9.71 -1.08
CA ASP A 463 -21.90 -9.36 0.30
C ASP A 463 -21.22 -10.54 1.02
N ILE A 464 -19.97 -10.32 1.43
CA ILE A 464 -19.18 -11.36 2.08
C ILE A 464 -19.74 -11.77 3.46
N ARG A 465 -20.59 -10.95 4.06
CA ARG A 465 -21.25 -11.26 5.33
C ARG A 465 -22.33 -12.35 5.18
N GLU A 466 -22.89 -12.47 3.99
CA GLU A 466 -23.89 -13.49 3.61
C GLU A 466 -23.27 -14.69 2.90
N TRP A 467 -21.93 -14.68 2.70
CA TRP A 467 -21.24 -15.72 1.97
C TRP A 467 -21.16 -17.01 2.78
N THR A 468 -21.55 -18.13 2.16
CA THR A 468 -21.43 -19.47 2.74
C THR A 468 -20.41 -20.31 1.99
N THR A 469 -19.49 -20.92 2.72
CA THR A 469 -18.41 -21.79 2.20
C THR A 469 -18.82 -23.29 2.19
N ASN A 470 -20.08 -23.59 1.94
CA ASN A 470 -20.60 -24.99 1.97
C ASN A 470 -20.06 -25.85 0.83
#